data_3d3822b070ccac14a510f350a6421465
#
_entry.id   3d3822b070ccac14a510f350a6421465
#
_cell.length_a   1.000
_cell.length_b   1.000
_cell.length_c   1.000
_cell.angle_alpha   90.00
_cell.angle_beta   90.00
_cell.angle_gamma   90.00
#
_symmetry.space_group_name_H-M   'P 1'
#
loop_
_entity.id
_entity.type
_entity.pdbx_description
1 polymer ?
#
loop_
_entity_poly.entity_id
_entity_poly.type
_entity_poly.pdbx_seq_one_letter_code
_entity_poly.pdbx_strand_id
1 'polypeptide(L)'
;MQSSGALFEIPFCGKTISANFDGGSLSSDGGLLLLRQVDKKLGLTKRLAGCIRDNREQSKVEVSIAEMLCQRVFGIAAGYEDCNDHDTLRADPMLKLAADRAPVTGDDLASQPTLSRLENSISSTELMRMEEVLLERFIAGHCGKRVSRLVIDADATDDPAHGQQEFEFFHGFYDCHCFLPLLVYVTSDDGEQELVASVLRPGNVHAGHKLVWVLKRVVARLVAAFPNAEVVFRGDAGMALPAVYDFCEDAGVRYLISLAKNSRLIELGKEHMRDARAIYEETGEKVRHFGEFSYGAESWRYERRVVMKAEVVDKGENPRFVVTNIDEMSAKETYEFYCDRGDVENRIKELKDDLASGRTSCHRFLANQFRLILHAAAFVLLQSLRKLLVGTGFANAQASTLRARLLKVGVRVRETTRRIWLMMPTSYPAKELWMCIVSRLSLTRG
;
A
#
# COMPACT_ATOMS: atom_id res chain seq x y z
N MET A 1 36.66 -11.73 31.69
CA MET A 1 35.82 -12.26 30.63
C MET A 1 35.66 -13.75 30.91
N GLN A 2 34.54 -14.17 31.48
CA GLN A 2 34.23 -15.59 31.60
C GLN A 2 33.94 -16.11 30.18
N SER A 3 34.70 -17.09 29.71
CA SER A 3 34.41 -17.87 28.52
C SER A 3 33.07 -18.57 28.77
N SER A 4 32.00 -18.10 28.08
CA SER A 4 30.76 -18.88 28.03
C SER A 4 31.11 -20.22 27.39
N GLY A 5 31.02 -21.31 28.18
CA GLY A 5 31.25 -22.64 27.66
C GLY A 5 30.31 -22.95 26.48
N ALA A 6 30.73 -23.86 25.60
CA ALA A 6 29.87 -24.27 24.49
C ALA A 6 28.51 -24.78 25.03
N LEU A 7 27.41 -24.36 24.38
CA LEU A 7 26.06 -24.83 24.72
C LEU A 7 25.92 -26.34 24.48
N PHE A 8 26.60 -26.81 23.44
CA PHE A 8 26.68 -28.25 23.11
C PHE A 8 27.92 -28.51 22.25
N GLU A 9 28.35 -29.76 22.26
CA GLU A 9 29.38 -30.30 21.38
C GLU A 9 28.87 -31.58 20.73
N ILE A 10 28.88 -31.64 19.37
CA ILE A 10 28.37 -32.78 18.60
C ILE A 10 29.43 -33.22 17.60
N PRO A 11 29.77 -34.54 17.56
CA PRO A 11 30.68 -35.07 16.54
C PRO A 11 30.08 -34.96 15.12
N PHE A 12 30.88 -34.50 14.15
CA PHE A 12 30.48 -34.43 12.75
C PHE A 12 31.69 -34.67 11.83
N CYS A 13 31.70 -35.79 11.09
CA CYS A 13 32.72 -36.10 10.08
C CYS A 13 34.17 -35.88 10.56
N GLY A 14 34.53 -36.38 11.77
CA GLY A 14 35.85 -36.23 12.33
C GLY A 14 36.19 -34.86 12.95
N LYS A 15 35.17 -33.97 13.03
CA LYS A 15 35.25 -32.65 13.65
C LYS A 15 34.23 -32.57 14.79
N THR A 16 34.39 -31.61 15.68
CA THR A 16 33.39 -31.29 16.72
C THR A 16 32.66 -30.00 16.33
N ILE A 17 31.34 -30.03 16.31
CA ILE A 17 30.51 -28.83 16.20
C ILE A 17 30.36 -28.28 17.62
N SER A 18 30.78 -27.05 17.85
CA SER A 18 30.55 -26.30 19.09
C SER A 18 29.66 -25.07 18.78
N ALA A 19 28.69 -24.79 19.63
CA ALA A 19 27.83 -23.59 19.49
C ALA A 19 27.83 -22.80 20.82
N ASN A 20 27.81 -21.47 20.67
CA ASN A 20 27.72 -20.52 21.78
C ASN A 20 27.09 -19.20 21.32
N PHE A 21 26.84 -18.25 22.26
CA PHE A 21 26.31 -16.92 21.99
C PHE A 21 27.40 -15.82 22.02
N ASP A 22 28.54 -16.06 21.41
CA ASP A 22 29.66 -15.12 21.35
C ASP A 22 29.83 -14.43 19.96
N GLY A 23 28.84 -14.56 19.09
CA GLY A 23 28.84 -13.99 17.73
C GLY A 23 28.90 -12.45 17.67
N GLY A 24 28.68 -11.76 18.79
CA GLY A 24 28.65 -10.30 18.86
C GLY A 24 27.31 -9.71 18.38
N SER A 25 27.31 -8.43 18.00
CA SER A 25 26.08 -7.74 17.55
C SER A 25 25.71 -8.16 16.14
N LEU A 26 24.73 -9.05 16.05
CA LEU A 26 24.19 -9.57 14.80
C LEU A 26 22.74 -9.11 14.61
N SER A 27 22.33 -8.94 13.36
CA SER A 27 20.94 -8.74 12.97
C SER A 27 20.63 -9.54 11.70
N SER A 28 19.38 -9.96 11.54
CA SER A 28 18.88 -10.57 10.29
C SER A 28 18.42 -9.54 9.28
N ASP A 29 18.35 -8.27 9.63
CA ASP A 29 17.66 -7.21 8.94
C ASP A 29 18.61 -6.13 8.37
N GLY A 30 19.78 -6.55 7.88
CA GLY A 30 20.80 -5.67 7.31
C GLY A 30 20.28 -4.73 6.22
N GLY A 31 19.22 -5.14 5.49
CA GLY A 31 18.58 -4.36 4.45
C GLY A 31 17.77 -3.16 4.93
N LEU A 32 17.49 -3.02 6.21
CA LEU A 32 16.91 -1.79 6.75
C LEU A 32 17.74 -0.56 6.45
N LEU A 33 19.06 -0.72 6.19
CA LEU A 33 19.90 0.37 5.70
C LEU A 33 19.39 0.95 4.37
N LEU A 34 18.95 0.11 3.45
CA LEU A 34 18.39 0.55 2.15
C LEU A 34 17.10 1.34 2.36
N LEU A 35 16.18 0.83 3.15
CA LEU A 35 14.93 1.53 3.48
C LEU A 35 15.18 2.86 4.18
N ARG A 36 16.13 2.89 5.13
CA ARG A 36 16.52 4.14 5.78
C ARG A 36 17.02 5.19 4.78
N GLN A 37 17.81 4.80 3.77
CA GLN A 37 18.27 5.74 2.74
C GLN A 37 17.11 6.21 1.85
N VAL A 38 16.20 5.32 1.49
CA VAL A 38 14.96 5.67 0.76
C VAL A 38 14.11 6.64 1.59
N ASP A 39 13.87 6.34 2.86
CA ASP A 39 13.09 7.20 3.74
C ASP A 39 13.74 8.57 3.96
N LYS A 40 15.05 8.63 4.15
CA LYS A 40 15.78 9.92 4.26
C LYS A 40 15.62 10.80 3.03
N LYS A 41 15.53 10.19 1.84
CA LYS A 41 15.30 10.92 0.59
C LYS A 41 13.85 11.41 0.50
N LEU A 42 12.88 10.59 0.91
CA LEU A 42 11.45 10.92 0.89
C LEU A 42 11.04 11.82 2.06
N GLY A 43 11.71 11.70 3.19
CA GLY A 43 11.33 12.34 4.45
C GLY A 43 10.00 11.84 5.01
N LEU A 44 9.56 10.61 4.65
CA LEU A 44 8.23 10.11 4.93
C LEU A 44 7.97 9.96 6.43
N THR A 45 8.80 9.19 7.14
CA THR A 45 8.64 8.96 8.58
C THR A 45 8.75 10.25 9.39
N LYS A 46 9.68 11.14 8.99
CA LYS A 46 9.84 12.47 9.61
C LYS A 46 8.59 13.34 9.44
N ARG A 47 7.99 13.35 8.25
CA ARG A 47 6.76 14.12 7.98
C ARG A 47 5.57 13.55 8.74
N LEU A 48 5.43 12.22 8.80
CA LEU A 48 4.40 11.57 9.60
C LEU A 48 4.56 11.90 11.09
N ALA A 49 5.79 11.86 11.62
CA ALA A 49 6.07 12.23 13.01
C ALA A 49 5.71 13.71 13.30
N GLY A 50 5.95 14.61 12.34
CA GLY A 50 5.60 16.02 12.45
C GLY A 50 4.09 16.30 12.53
N CYS A 51 3.24 15.32 12.17
CA CYS A 51 1.79 15.42 12.31
C CYS A 51 1.30 15.20 13.75
N ILE A 52 2.13 14.55 14.58
CA ILE A 52 1.79 14.13 15.95
C ILE A 52 2.34 15.12 16.96
N ARG A 53 1.47 15.59 17.83
CA ARG A 53 1.89 16.43 18.95
C ARG A 53 2.39 15.56 20.10
N ASP A 54 3.63 15.76 20.51
CA ASP A 54 4.17 15.08 21.69
C ASP A 54 3.76 15.85 22.97
N ASN A 55 2.79 15.32 23.68
CA ASN A 55 2.28 15.88 24.93
C ASN A 55 3.00 15.32 26.16
N ARG A 56 4.04 14.49 25.98
CA ARG A 56 4.82 13.91 27.09
C ARG A 56 5.72 14.97 27.73
N GLU A 57 6.05 14.77 29.01
CA GLU A 57 7.05 15.59 29.70
C GLU A 57 8.43 15.36 29.07
N GLN A 58 8.92 16.37 28.35
CA GLN A 58 10.12 16.23 27.50
C GLN A 58 11.38 15.81 28.24
N SER A 59 11.49 16.16 29.55
CA SER A 59 12.62 15.74 30.39
C SER A 59 12.66 14.22 30.68
N LYS A 60 11.54 13.51 30.44
CA LYS A 60 11.38 12.07 30.65
C LYS A 60 11.23 11.28 29.35
N VAL A 61 11.36 11.95 28.20
CA VAL A 61 11.27 11.28 26.90
C VAL A 61 12.60 10.62 26.54
N GLU A 62 12.66 9.31 26.60
CA GLU A 62 13.82 8.50 26.21
C GLU A 62 13.81 8.18 24.70
N VAL A 63 12.61 8.01 24.10
CA VAL A 63 12.40 7.70 22.70
C VAL A 63 11.43 8.71 22.10
N SER A 64 11.85 9.42 21.08
CA SER A 64 11.06 10.44 20.38
C SER A 64 9.94 9.81 19.54
N ILE A 65 8.91 10.60 19.18
CA ILE A 65 7.85 10.20 18.24
C ILE A 65 8.47 9.73 16.90
N ALA A 66 9.49 10.45 16.40
CA ALA A 66 10.14 10.10 15.13
C ALA A 66 10.81 8.73 15.19
N GLU A 67 11.53 8.42 16.26
CA GLU A 67 12.15 7.09 16.46
C GLU A 67 11.09 6.00 16.56
N MET A 68 9.99 6.22 17.29
CA MET A 68 8.89 5.25 17.40
C MET A 68 8.22 5.01 16.05
N LEU A 69 8.01 6.04 15.23
CA LEU A 69 7.46 5.85 13.88
C LEU A 69 8.44 5.10 12.97
N CYS A 70 9.73 5.44 12.98
CA CYS A 70 10.75 4.67 12.26
C CYS A 70 10.74 3.21 12.69
N GLN A 71 10.75 2.95 14.01
CA GLN A 71 10.71 1.61 14.59
C GLN A 71 9.52 0.80 14.07
N ARG A 72 8.30 1.39 14.07
CA ARG A 72 7.09 0.70 13.61
C ARG A 72 7.09 0.51 12.09
N VAL A 73 7.34 1.55 11.30
CA VAL A 73 7.28 1.49 9.83
C VAL A 73 8.34 0.54 9.27
N PHE A 74 9.56 0.60 9.77
CA PHE A 74 10.63 -0.31 9.34
C PHE A 74 10.41 -1.74 9.85
N GLY A 75 9.85 -1.90 11.05
CA GLY A 75 9.43 -3.20 11.57
C GLY A 75 8.40 -3.86 10.64
N ILE A 76 7.32 -3.17 10.29
CA ILE A 76 6.29 -3.65 9.36
C ILE A 76 6.90 -4.02 8.01
N ALA A 77 7.75 -3.14 7.43
CA ALA A 77 8.41 -3.43 6.16
C ALA A 77 9.31 -4.68 6.24
N ALA A 78 9.94 -4.93 7.37
CA ALA A 78 10.74 -6.13 7.64
C ALA A 78 9.91 -7.37 7.97
N GLY A 79 8.58 -7.25 8.14
CA GLY A 79 7.66 -8.36 8.44
C GLY A 79 7.41 -8.59 9.92
N TYR A 80 7.55 -7.53 10.72
CA TYR A 80 7.23 -7.49 12.14
C TYR A 80 6.07 -6.50 12.34
N GLU A 81 4.87 -6.93 12.01
CA GLU A 81 3.66 -6.10 12.03
C GLU A 81 3.10 -5.90 13.44
N ASP A 82 3.38 -6.82 14.36
CA ASP A 82 2.86 -6.73 15.72
C ASP A 82 3.73 -5.85 16.63
N CYS A 83 3.09 -5.14 17.55
CA CYS A 83 3.80 -4.39 18.59
C CYS A 83 4.59 -5.29 19.54
N ASN A 84 4.15 -6.53 19.75
CA ASN A 84 4.79 -7.47 20.68
C ASN A 84 6.22 -7.83 20.25
N ASP A 85 6.49 -7.89 18.95
CA ASP A 85 7.83 -8.16 18.41
C ASP A 85 8.86 -7.14 18.91
N HIS A 86 8.41 -5.93 19.18
CA HIS A 86 9.29 -4.83 19.57
C HIS A 86 9.86 -4.93 21.00
N ASP A 87 9.35 -5.83 21.84
CA ASP A 87 10.01 -6.11 23.12
C ASP A 87 11.39 -6.76 22.92
N THR A 88 11.57 -7.51 21.85
CA THR A 88 12.87 -8.06 21.43
C THR A 88 13.60 -7.13 20.46
N LEU A 89 12.89 -6.63 19.45
CA LEU A 89 13.48 -5.84 18.36
C LEU A 89 14.00 -4.47 18.79
N ARG A 90 13.57 -3.93 19.93
CA ARG A 90 14.08 -2.65 20.45
C ARG A 90 15.60 -2.65 20.65
N ALA A 91 16.20 -3.80 20.91
CA ALA A 91 17.63 -3.98 21.08
C ALA A 91 18.37 -4.30 19.75
N ASP A 92 17.63 -4.58 18.65
CA ASP A 92 18.24 -4.94 17.37
C ASP A 92 19.10 -3.81 16.80
N PRO A 93 20.40 -4.07 16.48
CA PRO A 93 21.32 -3.03 16.04
C PRO A 93 20.92 -2.39 14.69
N MET A 94 20.27 -3.14 13.80
CA MET A 94 19.86 -2.56 12.51
C MET A 94 18.60 -1.74 12.64
N LEU A 95 17.67 -2.11 13.51
CA LEU A 95 16.48 -1.30 13.78
C LEU A 95 16.85 0.00 14.52
N LYS A 96 17.79 -0.07 15.50
CA LYS A 96 18.36 1.11 16.15
C LYS A 96 19.02 2.05 15.12
N LEU A 97 19.85 1.51 14.24
CA LEU A 97 20.48 2.29 13.16
C LEU A 97 19.43 2.91 12.21
N ALA A 98 18.38 2.18 11.87
CA ALA A 98 17.30 2.67 11.03
C ALA A 98 16.54 3.84 11.67
N ALA A 99 16.40 3.83 12.99
CA ALA A 99 15.82 4.91 13.80
C ALA A 99 16.82 6.02 14.20
N ASP A 100 17.99 6.09 13.54
CA ASP A 100 19.06 7.08 13.79
C ASP A 100 19.71 7.00 15.18
N ARG A 101 19.64 5.82 15.84
CA ARG A 101 20.37 5.52 17.09
C ARG A 101 21.67 4.80 16.84
N ALA A 102 22.64 4.97 17.73
CA ALA A 102 23.87 4.18 17.74
C ALA A 102 23.52 2.69 17.88
N PRO A 103 23.96 1.82 16.95
CA PRO A 103 23.44 0.45 16.88
C PRO A 103 23.91 -0.45 18.03
N VAL A 104 25.12 -0.22 18.56
CA VAL A 104 25.69 -1.08 19.62
C VAL A 104 25.72 -0.35 20.96
N THR A 105 26.16 0.92 20.97
CA THR A 105 26.35 1.69 22.20
C THR A 105 25.14 2.51 22.63
N GLY A 106 24.17 2.75 21.73
CA GLY A 106 22.95 3.51 22.04
C GLY A 106 21.95 2.71 22.86
N ASP A 107 21.09 3.42 23.58
CA ASP A 107 20.00 2.82 24.35
C ASP A 107 19.00 2.08 23.45
N ASP A 108 18.21 1.21 24.04
CA ASP A 108 17.15 0.49 23.36
C ASP A 108 16.07 1.45 22.82
N LEU A 109 15.40 1.03 21.74
CA LEU A 109 14.22 1.71 21.21
C LEU A 109 13.00 1.50 22.15
N ALA A 110 11.83 1.98 21.74
CA ALA A 110 10.61 1.89 22.51
C ALA A 110 10.16 0.45 22.76
N SER A 111 9.74 0.15 23.98
CA SER A 111 9.11 -1.11 24.34
C SER A 111 7.69 -1.20 23.79
N GLN A 112 7.14 -2.41 23.69
CA GLN A 112 5.76 -2.66 23.28
C GLN A 112 4.73 -1.77 24.02
N PRO A 113 4.75 -1.64 25.36
CA PRO A 113 3.79 -0.78 26.07
C PRO A 113 3.93 0.70 25.69
N THR A 114 5.13 1.17 25.34
CA THR A 114 5.36 2.56 24.92
C THR A 114 4.78 2.81 23.51
N LEU A 115 4.98 1.87 22.58
CA LEU A 115 4.39 1.91 21.25
C LEU A 115 2.86 1.82 21.32
N SER A 116 2.32 0.93 22.13
CA SER A 116 0.87 0.79 22.34
C SER A 116 0.24 2.08 22.88
N ARG A 117 0.91 2.77 23.83
CA ARG A 117 0.45 4.07 24.33
C ARG A 117 0.44 5.11 23.22
N LEU A 118 1.46 5.16 22.35
CA LEU A 118 1.48 6.04 21.20
C LEU A 118 0.28 5.75 20.28
N GLU A 119 0.09 4.50 19.85
CA GLU A 119 -1.01 4.11 18.96
C GLU A 119 -2.39 4.52 19.53
N ASN A 120 -2.57 4.41 20.84
CA ASN A 120 -3.82 4.76 21.52
C ASN A 120 -3.96 6.27 21.85
N SER A 121 -2.93 7.07 21.67
CA SER A 121 -2.97 8.51 21.98
C SER A 121 -3.34 9.38 20.78
N ILE A 122 -3.30 8.85 19.56
CA ILE A 122 -3.47 9.64 18.33
C ILE A 122 -4.91 10.14 18.20
N SER A 123 -5.04 11.42 17.87
CA SER A 123 -6.31 12.08 17.61
C SER A 123 -6.74 12.00 16.15
N SER A 124 -8.03 12.21 15.87
CA SER A 124 -8.56 12.25 14.49
C SER A 124 -7.93 13.35 13.64
N THR A 125 -7.60 14.49 14.24
CA THR A 125 -6.94 15.60 13.53
C THR A 125 -5.51 15.25 13.11
N GLU A 126 -4.78 14.52 13.95
CA GLU A 126 -3.43 14.05 13.62
C GLU A 126 -3.48 13.00 12.52
N LEU A 127 -4.43 12.06 12.59
CA LEU A 127 -4.65 11.06 11.53
C LEU A 127 -4.95 11.72 10.18
N MET A 128 -5.82 12.73 10.14
CA MET A 128 -6.12 13.47 8.91
C MET A 128 -4.86 14.11 8.30
N ARG A 129 -3.99 14.69 9.13
CA ARG A 129 -2.71 15.26 8.66
C ARG A 129 -1.77 14.18 8.15
N MET A 130 -1.72 13.03 8.82
CA MET A 130 -0.88 11.90 8.39
C MET A 130 -1.34 11.31 7.05
N GLU A 131 -2.65 11.21 6.80
CA GLU A 131 -3.17 10.78 5.50
C GLU A 131 -2.75 11.73 4.38
N GLU A 132 -2.72 13.05 4.64
CA GLU A 132 -2.26 14.04 3.65
C GLU A 132 -0.79 13.88 3.28
N VAL A 133 0.06 13.38 4.17
CA VAL A 133 1.49 13.15 3.89
C VAL A 133 1.70 12.20 2.72
N LEU A 134 0.85 11.17 2.56
CA LEU A 134 0.97 10.21 1.45
C LEU A 134 0.70 10.89 0.10
N LEU A 135 -0.38 11.67 0.03
CA LEU A 135 -0.73 12.42 -1.19
C LEU A 135 0.32 13.50 -1.52
N GLU A 136 0.78 14.24 -0.53
CA GLU A 136 1.83 15.25 -0.72
C GLU A 136 3.15 14.64 -1.18
N ARG A 137 3.48 13.43 -0.70
CA ARG A 137 4.65 12.71 -1.17
C ARG A 137 4.52 12.35 -2.66
N PHE A 138 3.34 11.87 -3.10
CA PHE A 138 3.05 11.62 -4.51
C PHE A 138 3.27 12.91 -5.33
N ILE A 139 2.65 14.00 -4.93
CA ILE A 139 2.77 15.29 -5.60
C ILE A 139 4.24 15.74 -5.68
N ALA A 140 4.97 15.67 -4.57
CA ALA A 140 6.39 16.06 -4.52
C ALA A 140 7.27 15.19 -5.44
N GLY A 141 6.97 13.89 -5.56
CA GLY A 141 7.68 12.95 -6.44
C GLY A 141 7.49 13.23 -7.94
N HIS A 142 6.42 13.97 -8.28
CA HIS A 142 6.08 14.32 -9.68
C HIS A 142 6.22 15.83 -9.94
N CYS A 143 6.63 16.63 -8.96
CA CYS A 143 6.88 18.05 -9.12
C CYS A 143 7.98 18.29 -10.17
N GLY A 144 7.74 19.23 -11.10
CA GLY A 144 8.65 19.54 -12.20
C GLY A 144 8.64 18.55 -13.36
N LYS A 145 7.89 17.45 -13.28
CA LYS A 145 7.64 16.56 -14.42
C LYS A 145 6.40 17.05 -15.20
N ARG A 146 6.39 16.78 -16.50
CA ARG A 146 5.17 16.93 -17.29
C ARG A 146 4.26 15.74 -16.97
N VAL A 147 3.09 16.03 -16.40
CA VAL A 147 2.05 15.05 -16.13
C VAL A 147 0.87 15.39 -17.01
N SER A 148 0.49 14.48 -17.91
CA SER A 148 -0.62 14.67 -18.85
C SER A 148 -1.91 14.02 -18.37
N ARG A 149 -1.80 12.90 -17.62
CA ARG A 149 -2.94 12.17 -17.08
C ARG A 149 -2.65 11.63 -15.67
N LEU A 150 -3.68 11.71 -14.84
CA LEU A 150 -3.70 11.11 -13.49
C LEU A 150 -4.91 10.19 -13.40
N VAL A 151 -4.68 8.91 -13.15
CA VAL A 151 -5.73 7.92 -12.95
C VAL A 151 -5.85 7.62 -11.46
N ILE A 152 -7.02 7.89 -10.89
CA ILE A 152 -7.36 7.62 -9.50
C ILE A 152 -8.14 6.31 -9.45
N ASP A 153 -7.61 5.31 -8.81
CA ASP A 153 -8.28 4.04 -8.54
C ASP A 153 -8.64 3.95 -7.06
N ALA A 154 -9.89 3.68 -6.76
CA ALA A 154 -10.33 3.42 -5.40
C ALA A 154 -10.89 2.01 -5.26
N ASP A 155 -10.62 1.38 -4.13
CA ASP A 155 -11.19 0.08 -3.80
C ASP A 155 -11.42 -0.08 -2.30
N ALA A 156 -12.46 -0.85 -1.98
CA ALA A 156 -12.78 -1.26 -0.62
C ALA A 156 -12.33 -2.71 -0.41
N THR A 157 -11.72 -2.98 0.73
CA THR A 157 -11.34 -4.34 1.10
C THR A 157 -11.79 -4.64 2.51
N ASP A 158 -11.97 -5.92 2.85
CA ASP A 158 -12.20 -6.35 4.22
C ASP A 158 -10.90 -6.30 5.05
N ASP A 159 -11.07 -6.04 6.31
CA ASP A 159 -10.05 -6.12 7.35
C ASP A 159 -10.67 -6.83 8.55
N PRO A 160 -10.49 -8.17 8.68
CA PRO A 160 -11.16 -8.98 9.69
C PRO A 160 -10.85 -8.53 11.12
N ALA A 161 -11.87 -8.49 11.96
CA ALA A 161 -11.74 -8.08 13.35
C ALA A 161 -10.96 -9.12 14.20
N HIS A 162 -10.22 -8.61 15.16
CA HIS A 162 -9.44 -9.40 16.13
C HIS A 162 -10.06 -9.32 17.53
N GLY A 163 -11.25 -9.87 17.69
CA GLY A 163 -12.04 -9.77 18.91
C GLY A 163 -12.99 -8.57 18.91
N GLN A 164 -13.41 -8.11 20.08
CA GLN A 164 -14.33 -6.96 20.20
C GLN A 164 -13.57 -5.65 20.03
N GLN A 165 -13.92 -4.91 18.99
CA GLN A 165 -13.28 -3.66 18.63
C GLN A 165 -14.35 -2.59 18.32
N GLU A 166 -14.03 -1.32 18.54
CA GLU A 166 -14.92 -0.21 18.19
C GLU A 166 -15.22 -0.19 16.69
N PHE A 167 -16.50 -0.17 16.31
CA PHE A 167 -16.98 -0.09 14.91
C PHE A 167 -16.62 -1.30 14.03
N GLU A 168 -16.20 -2.43 14.60
CA GLU A 168 -16.24 -3.68 13.90
C GLU A 168 -17.69 -4.13 13.79
N PHE A 169 -18.10 -4.56 12.61
CA PHE A 169 -19.47 -5.02 12.35
C PHE A 169 -19.45 -6.18 11.36
N PHE A 170 -20.51 -7.00 11.42
CA PHE A 170 -20.71 -8.04 10.42
C PHE A 170 -20.97 -7.44 9.04
N HIS A 171 -20.24 -7.92 8.03
CA HIS A 171 -20.40 -7.52 6.63
C HIS A 171 -20.88 -8.69 5.78
N GLY A 172 -22.12 -8.61 5.28
CA GLY A 172 -22.78 -9.72 4.58
C GLY A 172 -22.11 -10.17 3.28
N PHE A 173 -21.32 -9.32 2.61
CA PHE A 173 -20.59 -9.71 1.40
C PHE A 173 -19.33 -10.53 1.72
N TYR A 174 -18.63 -10.20 2.81
CA TYR A 174 -17.42 -10.88 3.24
C TYR A 174 -17.70 -12.02 4.26
N ASP A 175 -18.93 -12.12 4.74
CA ASP A 175 -19.38 -13.12 5.71
C ASP A 175 -18.50 -13.16 6.99
N CYS A 176 -18.09 -12.00 7.46
CA CYS A 176 -17.27 -11.87 8.68
C CYS A 176 -17.51 -10.54 9.40
N HIS A 177 -17.12 -10.48 10.67
CA HIS A 177 -16.95 -9.24 11.41
C HIS A 177 -15.64 -8.57 10.98
N CYS A 178 -15.70 -7.34 10.50
CA CYS A 178 -14.54 -6.66 9.92
C CYS A 178 -14.67 -5.14 10.01
N PHE A 179 -13.59 -4.45 9.66
CA PHE A 179 -13.60 -3.10 9.12
C PHE A 179 -13.64 -3.13 7.59
N LEU A 180 -13.91 -2.00 6.96
CA LEU A 180 -13.95 -1.87 5.51
C LEU A 180 -13.01 -0.73 5.04
N PRO A 181 -11.68 -0.90 5.05
CA PRO A 181 -10.75 0.10 4.54
C PRO A 181 -11.07 0.54 3.11
N LEU A 182 -10.90 1.83 2.84
CA LEU A 182 -10.89 2.41 1.49
C LEU A 182 -9.47 2.79 1.15
N LEU A 183 -8.93 2.18 0.10
CA LEU A 183 -7.61 2.43 -0.41
C LEU A 183 -7.69 3.21 -1.72
N VAL A 184 -6.90 4.26 -1.85
CA VAL A 184 -6.88 5.10 -3.06
C VAL A 184 -5.46 5.16 -3.61
N TYR A 185 -5.34 4.78 -4.87
CA TYR A 185 -4.09 4.81 -5.62
C TYR A 185 -4.17 5.88 -6.71
N VAL A 186 -3.03 6.46 -7.06
CA VAL A 186 -2.90 7.35 -8.21
C VAL A 186 -1.80 6.83 -9.11
N THR A 187 -2.11 6.75 -10.40
CA THR A 187 -1.16 6.39 -11.46
C THR A 187 -0.94 7.62 -12.33
N SER A 188 0.31 7.98 -12.60
CA SER A 188 0.70 9.03 -13.55
C SER A 188 1.21 8.43 -14.86
N ASP A 189 1.73 9.28 -15.75
CA ASP A 189 2.25 8.86 -17.06
C ASP A 189 3.43 7.86 -16.99
N ASP A 190 4.03 7.69 -15.82
CA ASP A 190 5.08 6.69 -15.60
C ASP A 190 4.54 5.26 -15.40
N GLY A 191 3.21 5.10 -15.34
CA GLY A 191 2.52 3.83 -15.16
C GLY A 191 2.60 3.25 -13.73
N GLU A 192 3.26 3.94 -12.80
CA GLU A 192 3.41 3.46 -11.43
C GLU A 192 2.20 3.83 -10.56
N GLN A 193 1.58 2.82 -9.97
CA GLN A 193 0.48 3.00 -9.02
C GLN A 193 0.99 3.29 -7.62
N GLU A 194 0.70 4.46 -7.09
CA GLU A 194 1.13 4.90 -5.77
C GLU A 194 -0.05 5.06 -4.81
N LEU A 195 0.06 4.48 -3.62
CA LEU A 195 -0.95 4.64 -2.57
C LEU A 195 -0.91 6.07 -2.02
N VAL A 196 -2.05 6.78 -2.10
CA VAL A 196 -2.18 8.18 -1.69
C VAL A 196 -3.16 8.40 -0.53
N ALA A 197 -4.07 7.45 -0.28
CA ALA A 197 -4.93 7.49 0.89
C ALA A 197 -5.32 6.07 1.35
N SER A 198 -5.46 5.91 2.68
CA SER A 198 -5.89 4.67 3.32
C SER A 198 -6.81 5.00 4.49
N VAL A 199 -8.11 4.85 4.31
CA VAL A 199 -9.13 5.30 5.28
C VAL A 199 -9.85 4.09 5.85
N LEU A 200 -9.69 3.84 7.15
CA LEU A 200 -10.45 2.83 7.87
C LEU A 200 -11.92 3.26 7.99
N ARG A 201 -12.84 2.32 7.81
CA ARG A 201 -14.28 2.56 7.89
C ARG A 201 -14.95 1.46 8.71
N PRO A 202 -16.09 1.73 9.34
CA PRO A 202 -16.88 0.69 10.00
C PRO A 202 -17.22 -0.47 9.05
N GLY A 203 -17.34 -1.68 9.60
CA GLY A 203 -17.56 -2.88 8.79
C GLY A 203 -18.92 -2.95 8.10
N ASN A 204 -19.94 -2.30 8.63
CA ASN A 204 -21.31 -2.34 8.10
C ASN A 204 -21.65 -1.24 7.08
N VAL A 205 -20.64 -0.51 6.58
CA VAL A 205 -20.90 0.56 5.63
C VAL A 205 -20.85 0.06 4.19
N HIS A 206 -21.53 0.78 3.29
CA HIS A 206 -21.46 0.53 1.85
C HIS A 206 -20.04 0.80 1.31
N ALA A 207 -19.61 0.05 0.29
CA ALA A 207 -18.27 0.21 -0.31
C ALA A 207 -17.94 1.64 -0.73
N GLY A 208 -18.91 2.41 -1.23
CA GLY A 208 -18.73 3.84 -1.57
C GLY A 208 -18.86 4.82 -0.39
N HIS A 209 -19.03 4.35 0.85
CA HIS A 209 -19.10 5.25 2.01
C HIS A 209 -17.82 6.09 2.14
N LYS A 210 -17.97 7.39 2.37
CA LYS A 210 -16.90 8.40 2.40
C LYS A 210 -16.10 8.58 1.09
N LEU A 211 -16.39 7.86 -0.01
CA LEU A 211 -15.62 7.97 -1.24
C LEU A 211 -15.61 9.41 -1.78
N VAL A 212 -16.77 10.06 -1.89
CA VAL A 212 -16.83 11.46 -2.37
C VAL A 212 -16.03 12.41 -1.48
N TRP A 213 -16.03 12.20 -0.17
CA TRP A 213 -15.23 13.01 0.77
C TRP A 213 -13.72 12.83 0.52
N VAL A 214 -13.27 11.61 0.27
CA VAL A 214 -11.85 11.32 -0.06
C VAL A 214 -11.51 11.90 -1.43
N LEU A 215 -12.35 11.66 -2.46
CA LEU A 215 -12.13 12.17 -3.81
C LEU A 215 -12.05 13.70 -3.85
N LYS A 216 -12.91 14.41 -3.13
CA LYS A 216 -12.85 15.89 -3.04
C LYS A 216 -11.48 16.38 -2.57
N ARG A 217 -10.89 15.72 -1.58
CA ARG A 217 -9.56 16.10 -1.05
C ARG A 217 -8.45 15.75 -2.04
N VAL A 218 -8.46 14.52 -2.57
CA VAL A 218 -7.44 14.04 -3.50
C VAL A 218 -7.46 14.85 -4.79
N VAL A 219 -8.63 14.98 -5.43
CA VAL A 219 -8.79 15.71 -6.71
C VAL A 219 -8.39 17.18 -6.56
N ALA A 220 -8.86 17.88 -5.50
CA ALA A 220 -8.51 19.27 -5.29
C ALA A 220 -6.98 19.49 -5.20
N ARG A 221 -6.26 18.59 -4.53
CA ARG A 221 -4.79 18.67 -4.40
C ARG A 221 -4.08 18.31 -5.71
N LEU A 222 -4.57 17.32 -6.43
CA LEU A 222 -4.00 16.91 -7.73
C LEU A 222 -4.19 17.99 -8.79
N VAL A 223 -5.40 18.54 -8.93
CA VAL A 223 -5.69 19.64 -9.88
C VAL A 223 -4.87 20.89 -9.56
N ALA A 224 -4.71 21.22 -8.28
CA ALA A 224 -3.89 22.37 -7.88
C ALA A 224 -2.39 22.15 -8.21
N ALA A 225 -1.89 20.92 -8.07
CA ALA A 225 -0.49 20.59 -8.34
C ALA A 225 -0.20 20.37 -9.85
N PHE A 226 -1.18 19.86 -10.60
CA PHE A 226 -1.07 19.49 -12.02
C PHE A 226 -2.24 20.05 -12.84
N PRO A 227 -2.32 21.38 -13.00
CA PRO A 227 -3.50 22.04 -13.59
C PRO A 227 -3.78 21.68 -15.05
N ASN A 228 -2.81 21.10 -15.76
CA ASN A 228 -2.94 20.69 -17.14
C ASN A 228 -3.14 19.17 -17.31
N ALA A 229 -3.21 18.42 -16.23
CA ALA A 229 -3.39 16.96 -16.28
C ALA A 229 -4.89 16.63 -16.36
N GLU A 230 -5.24 15.70 -17.24
CA GLU A 230 -6.55 15.06 -17.21
C GLU A 230 -6.65 14.16 -15.98
N VAL A 231 -7.71 14.31 -15.20
CA VAL A 231 -7.97 13.45 -14.03
C VAL A 231 -9.06 12.44 -14.37
N VAL A 232 -8.77 11.17 -14.20
CA VAL A 232 -9.69 10.05 -14.46
C VAL A 232 -9.89 9.26 -13.19
N PHE A 233 -11.14 8.97 -12.83
CA PHE A 233 -11.47 8.08 -11.71
C PHE A 233 -11.94 6.72 -12.24
N ARG A 234 -11.40 5.62 -11.65
CA ARG A 234 -11.89 4.26 -11.91
C ARG A 234 -12.37 3.60 -10.61
N GLY A 235 -13.53 2.94 -10.67
CA GLY A 235 -14.13 2.26 -9.53
C GLY A 235 -14.85 0.98 -9.90
N ASP A 236 -15.00 0.08 -8.94
CA ASP A 236 -15.84 -1.10 -9.10
C ASP A 236 -17.33 -0.78 -8.95
N ALA A 237 -18.19 -1.80 -9.00
CA ALA A 237 -19.64 -1.64 -8.85
C ALA A 237 -20.07 -1.12 -7.47
N GLY A 238 -19.26 -1.31 -6.43
CA GLY A 238 -19.49 -0.74 -5.11
C GLY A 238 -19.29 0.78 -5.06
N MET A 239 -18.62 1.36 -6.06
CA MET A 239 -18.42 2.81 -6.20
C MET A 239 -19.48 3.47 -7.11
N ALA A 240 -20.38 2.69 -7.69
CA ALA A 240 -21.43 3.13 -8.63
C ALA A 240 -22.57 3.87 -7.91
N LEU A 241 -22.28 5.06 -7.38
CA LEU A 241 -23.22 5.91 -6.66
C LEU A 241 -23.51 7.21 -7.42
N PRO A 242 -24.78 7.69 -7.44
CA PRO A 242 -25.15 8.97 -8.06
C PRO A 242 -24.24 10.13 -7.61
N ALA A 243 -24.00 10.23 -6.31
CA ALA A 243 -23.15 11.27 -5.74
C ALA A 243 -21.66 11.23 -6.23
N VAL A 244 -21.18 10.07 -6.68
CA VAL A 244 -19.83 9.94 -7.26
C VAL A 244 -19.82 10.47 -8.68
N TYR A 245 -20.82 10.12 -9.49
CA TYR A 245 -20.98 10.63 -10.86
C TYR A 245 -21.12 12.15 -10.85
N ASP A 246 -22.05 12.66 -10.05
CA ASP A 246 -22.32 14.10 -9.94
C ASP A 246 -21.07 14.86 -9.49
N PHE A 247 -20.34 14.34 -8.52
CA PHE A 247 -19.06 14.93 -8.10
C PHE A 247 -18.03 14.95 -9.23
N CYS A 248 -17.84 13.85 -9.94
CA CYS A 248 -16.87 13.77 -11.03
C CYS A 248 -17.21 14.77 -12.14
N GLU A 249 -18.47 14.85 -12.52
CA GLU A 249 -18.96 15.75 -13.58
C GLU A 249 -18.84 17.21 -13.15
N ASP A 250 -19.25 17.56 -11.92
CA ASP A 250 -19.14 18.94 -11.39
C ASP A 250 -17.66 19.38 -11.22
N ALA A 251 -16.74 18.43 -10.99
CA ALA A 251 -15.31 18.70 -10.81
C ALA A 251 -14.47 18.58 -12.11
N GLY A 252 -15.11 18.26 -13.26
CA GLY A 252 -14.41 18.03 -14.53
C GLY A 252 -13.53 16.77 -14.53
N VAL A 253 -13.84 15.79 -13.68
CA VAL A 253 -13.14 14.50 -13.60
C VAL A 253 -13.79 13.50 -14.56
N ARG A 254 -12.99 12.86 -15.40
CA ARG A 254 -13.44 11.72 -16.21
C ARG A 254 -13.61 10.50 -15.32
N TYR A 255 -14.49 9.56 -15.69
CA TYR A 255 -14.66 8.35 -14.89
C TYR A 255 -15.02 7.12 -15.71
N LEU A 256 -14.66 5.95 -15.15
CA LEU A 256 -15.06 4.61 -15.61
C LEU A 256 -15.43 3.79 -14.36
N ILE A 257 -16.70 3.47 -14.22
CA ILE A 257 -17.19 2.76 -13.04
C ILE A 257 -18.01 1.55 -13.48
N SER A 258 -17.67 0.37 -12.97
CA SER A 258 -18.46 -0.83 -13.28
C SER A 258 -19.87 -0.71 -12.72
N LEU A 259 -20.83 -1.30 -13.44
CA LEU A 259 -22.20 -1.44 -12.98
C LEU A 259 -22.55 -2.89 -12.66
N ALA A 260 -23.24 -3.10 -11.54
CA ALA A 260 -23.84 -4.39 -11.26
C ALA A 260 -24.93 -4.72 -12.29
N LYS A 261 -24.99 -5.98 -12.70
CA LYS A 261 -26.04 -6.46 -13.65
C LYS A 261 -27.43 -6.23 -13.07
N ASN A 262 -28.32 -5.72 -13.91
CA ASN A 262 -29.76 -5.65 -13.62
C ASN A 262 -30.55 -5.95 -14.89
N SER A 263 -31.88 -6.20 -14.77
CA SER A 263 -32.74 -6.59 -15.87
C SER A 263 -32.78 -5.56 -17.00
N ARG A 264 -32.74 -4.25 -16.66
CA ARG A 264 -32.81 -3.17 -17.65
C ARG A 264 -31.50 -3.06 -18.46
N LEU A 265 -30.32 -3.20 -17.82
CA LEU A 265 -29.03 -3.24 -18.53
C LEU A 265 -28.93 -4.46 -19.44
N ILE A 266 -29.42 -5.61 -18.99
CA ILE A 266 -29.46 -6.84 -19.80
C ILE A 266 -30.35 -6.65 -21.01
N GLU A 267 -31.53 -6.05 -20.86
CA GLU A 267 -32.44 -5.81 -21.98
C GLU A 267 -31.88 -4.80 -22.98
N LEU A 268 -31.28 -3.69 -22.51
CA LEU A 268 -30.60 -2.71 -23.40
C LEU A 268 -29.42 -3.32 -24.16
N GLY A 269 -28.69 -4.24 -23.53
CA GLY A 269 -27.55 -4.94 -24.13
C GLY A 269 -27.89 -6.18 -24.95
N LYS A 270 -29.17 -6.51 -25.14
CA LYS A 270 -29.64 -7.77 -25.74
C LYS A 270 -29.17 -7.96 -27.18
N GLU A 271 -29.11 -6.90 -27.98
CA GLU A 271 -28.63 -6.98 -29.35
C GLU A 271 -27.14 -7.33 -29.39
N HIS A 272 -26.33 -6.67 -28.58
CA HIS A 272 -24.90 -6.95 -28.48
C HIS A 272 -24.62 -8.39 -27.98
N MET A 273 -25.44 -8.92 -27.08
CA MET A 273 -25.34 -10.33 -26.66
C MET A 273 -25.73 -11.28 -27.78
N ARG A 274 -26.76 -10.95 -28.56
CA ARG A 274 -27.18 -11.76 -29.72
C ARG A 274 -26.04 -11.85 -30.75
N ASP A 275 -25.43 -10.71 -31.06
CA ASP A 275 -24.30 -10.66 -32.02
C ASP A 275 -23.09 -11.45 -31.53
N ALA A 276 -22.74 -11.33 -30.23
CA ALA A 276 -21.69 -12.13 -29.61
C ALA A 276 -21.98 -13.64 -29.66
N ARG A 277 -23.24 -14.03 -29.47
CA ARG A 277 -23.68 -15.44 -29.53
C ARG A 277 -23.57 -15.97 -30.96
N ALA A 278 -24.05 -15.21 -31.96
CA ALA A 278 -23.95 -15.63 -33.37
C ALA A 278 -22.49 -15.88 -33.78
N ILE A 279 -21.57 -15.01 -33.40
CA ILE A 279 -20.14 -15.21 -33.68
C ILE A 279 -19.59 -16.45 -32.95
N TYR A 280 -20.02 -16.69 -31.68
CA TYR A 280 -19.60 -17.88 -30.94
C TYR A 280 -20.13 -19.18 -31.56
N GLU A 281 -21.37 -19.19 -32.04
CA GLU A 281 -21.99 -20.34 -32.72
C GLU A 281 -21.28 -20.67 -34.04
N GLU A 282 -20.77 -19.65 -34.76
CA GLU A 282 -20.02 -19.81 -36.00
C GLU A 282 -18.59 -20.28 -35.77
N THR A 283 -17.91 -19.72 -34.75
CA THR A 283 -16.46 -19.95 -34.55
C THR A 283 -16.12 -21.02 -33.53
N GLY A 284 -17.01 -21.30 -32.57
CA GLY A 284 -16.74 -22.17 -31.44
C GLY A 284 -15.70 -21.61 -30.45
N GLU A 285 -15.21 -20.39 -30.67
CA GLU A 285 -14.17 -19.76 -29.85
C GLU A 285 -14.75 -18.68 -28.93
N LYS A 286 -14.05 -18.39 -27.83
CA LYS A 286 -14.40 -17.29 -26.92
C LYS A 286 -14.57 -15.97 -27.67
N VAL A 287 -15.73 -15.35 -27.54
CA VAL A 287 -16.08 -14.07 -28.16
C VAL A 287 -16.15 -12.96 -27.14
N ARG A 288 -15.67 -11.78 -27.51
CA ARG A 288 -15.86 -10.50 -26.83
C ARG A 288 -16.34 -9.49 -27.84
N HIS A 289 -17.61 -9.13 -27.77
CA HIS A 289 -18.22 -8.08 -28.56
C HIS A 289 -18.42 -6.85 -27.67
N PHE A 290 -18.10 -5.64 -28.18
CA PHE A 290 -18.24 -4.40 -27.42
C PHE A 290 -19.33 -3.54 -28.07
N GLY A 291 -20.22 -3.03 -27.22
CA GLY A 291 -21.27 -2.13 -27.61
C GLY A 291 -21.50 -1.05 -26.57
N GLU A 292 -22.37 -0.13 -26.87
CA GLU A 292 -22.70 0.98 -25.98
C GLU A 292 -24.16 1.41 -26.13
N PHE A 293 -24.69 2.01 -25.07
CA PHE A 293 -26.04 2.56 -25.05
C PHE A 293 -26.16 3.62 -23.94
N SER A 294 -27.26 4.42 -23.99
CA SER A 294 -27.59 5.32 -22.91
C SER A 294 -28.40 4.60 -21.83
N TYR A 295 -28.08 4.84 -20.56
CA TYR A 295 -28.79 4.28 -19.43
C TYR A 295 -28.90 5.29 -18.29
N GLY A 296 -30.05 5.32 -17.64
CA GLY A 296 -30.32 6.09 -16.43
C GLY A 296 -31.13 5.25 -15.43
N ALA A 297 -30.74 5.30 -14.15
CA ALA A 297 -31.57 4.82 -13.06
C ALA A 297 -32.43 5.98 -12.50
N GLU A 298 -33.52 5.67 -11.80
CA GLU A 298 -34.41 6.69 -11.24
C GLU A 298 -33.71 7.67 -10.28
N SER A 299 -32.65 7.20 -9.61
CA SER A 299 -31.82 8.02 -8.70
C SER A 299 -30.78 8.88 -9.40
N TRP A 300 -30.60 8.76 -10.73
CA TRP A 300 -29.60 9.50 -11.47
C TRP A 300 -30.17 10.84 -11.96
N ARG A 301 -29.34 11.87 -12.02
CA ARG A 301 -29.71 13.20 -12.50
C ARG A 301 -30.10 13.18 -13.99
N TYR A 302 -29.43 12.33 -14.78
CA TYR A 302 -29.66 12.14 -16.22
C TYR A 302 -29.09 10.80 -16.69
N GLU A 303 -29.41 10.40 -17.90
CA GLU A 303 -28.83 9.22 -18.53
C GLU A 303 -27.36 9.42 -18.86
N ARG A 304 -26.58 8.35 -18.77
CA ARG A 304 -25.13 8.34 -19.02
C ARG A 304 -24.77 7.26 -20.03
N ARG A 305 -23.65 7.45 -20.72
CA ARG A 305 -23.07 6.44 -21.59
C ARG A 305 -22.68 5.22 -20.79
N VAL A 306 -23.15 4.04 -21.23
CA VAL A 306 -22.77 2.75 -20.69
C VAL A 306 -22.13 1.91 -21.79
N VAL A 307 -20.92 1.48 -21.57
CA VAL A 307 -20.20 0.54 -22.42
C VAL A 307 -20.45 -0.87 -21.91
N MET A 308 -20.73 -1.78 -22.83
CA MET A 308 -20.96 -3.19 -22.56
C MET A 308 -19.88 -4.04 -23.20
N LYS A 309 -19.35 -5.00 -22.44
CA LYS A 309 -18.67 -6.17 -22.98
C LYS A 309 -19.63 -7.35 -22.97
N ALA A 310 -20.10 -7.76 -24.13
CA ALA A 310 -20.84 -8.99 -24.36
C ALA A 310 -19.84 -10.14 -24.57
N GLU A 311 -19.65 -10.97 -23.56
CA GLU A 311 -18.71 -12.10 -23.60
C GLU A 311 -19.48 -13.42 -23.62
N VAL A 312 -19.12 -14.30 -24.56
CA VAL A 312 -19.62 -15.67 -24.65
C VAL A 312 -18.46 -16.64 -24.55
N VAL A 313 -18.57 -17.59 -23.67
CA VAL A 313 -17.57 -18.63 -23.40
C VAL A 313 -18.29 -19.97 -23.18
N ASP A 314 -17.56 -21.09 -23.13
CA ASP A 314 -18.10 -22.44 -22.90
C ASP A 314 -19.02 -22.54 -21.66
N LYS A 315 -18.77 -21.69 -20.64
CA LYS A 315 -19.56 -21.63 -19.41
C LYS A 315 -20.83 -20.76 -19.53
N GLY A 316 -21.09 -20.16 -20.71
CA GLY A 316 -22.22 -19.31 -20.99
C GLY A 316 -21.89 -17.82 -21.15
N GLU A 317 -22.92 -16.99 -21.01
CA GLU A 317 -22.88 -15.55 -21.26
C GLU A 317 -22.41 -14.77 -20.04
N ASN A 318 -21.50 -13.82 -20.24
CA ASN A 318 -20.94 -12.98 -19.20
C ASN A 318 -20.93 -11.50 -19.60
N PRO A 319 -22.13 -10.83 -19.65
CA PRO A 319 -22.17 -9.40 -19.90
C PRO A 319 -21.56 -8.61 -18.74
N ARG A 320 -20.81 -7.54 -19.07
CA ARG A 320 -20.24 -6.60 -18.12
C ARG A 320 -20.51 -5.17 -18.61
N PHE A 321 -20.74 -4.26 -17.68
CA PHE A 321 -21.14 -2.89 -17.96
C PHE A 321 -20.24 -1.90 -17.24
N VAL A 322 -19.89 -0.81 -17.92
CA VAL A 322 -19.09 0.30 -17.39
C VAL A 322 -19.77 1.60 -17.76
N VAL A 323 -20.14 2.41 -16.77
CA VAL A 323 -20.64 3.76 -16.97
C VAL A 323 -19.48 4.75 -17.05
N THR A 324 -19.59 5.73 -17.96
CA THR A 324 -18.51 6.69 -18.22
C THR A 324 -19.06 8.03 -18.74
N ASN A 325 -18.28 9.10 -18.57
CA ASN A 325 -18.45 10.40 -19.23
C ASN A 325 -17.35 10.67 -20.27
N ILE A 326 -16.63 9.64 -20.70
CA ILE A 326 -15.61 9.73 -21.76
C ILE A 326 -16.29 9.39 -23.09
N ASP A 327 -16.36 10.34 -24.00
CA ASP A 327 -17.03 10.17 -25.32
C ASP A 327 -16.02 9.95 -26.45
N GLU A 328 -14.75 10.28 -26.25
CA GLU A 328 -13.72 10.29 -27.29
C GLU A 328 -13.14 8.89 -27.59
N MET A 329 -13.39 7.91 -26.73
CA MET A 329 -12.93 6.53 -26.87
C MET A 329 -14.04 5.63 -27.41
N SER A 330 -13.69 4.67 -28.28
CA SER A 330 -14.59 3.58 -28.66
C SER A 330 -15.00 2.71 -27.46
N ALA A 331 -16.10 1.97 -27.59
CA ALA A 331 -16.56 1.05 -26.54
C ALA A 331 -15.48 0.06 -26.12
N LYS A 332 -14.69 -0.46 -27.07
CA LYS A 332 -13.59 -1.38 -26.80
C LYS A 332 -12.47 -0.71 -26.00
N GLU A 333 -11.96 0.42 -26.45
CA GLU A 333 -10.89 1.17 -25.79
C GLU A 333 -11.30 1.60 -24.38
N THR A 334 -12.53 2.07 -24.20
CA THR A 334 -13.11 2.44 -22.91
C THR A 334 -13.10 1.25 -21.94
N TYR A 335 -13.55 0.08 -22.42
CA TYR A 335 -13.58 -1.11 -21.59
C TYR A 335 -12.18 -1.64 -21.26
N GLU A 336 -11.26 -1.62 -22.21
CA GLU A 336 -9.85 -2.03 -22.01
C GLU A 336 -9.18 -1.10 -20.99
N PHE A 337 -9.38 0.22 -21.11
CA PHE A 337 -8.85 1.19 -20.13
C PHE A 337 -9.44 0.98 -18.72
N TYR A 338 -10.71 0.58 -18.62
CA TYR A 338 -11.29 0.17 -17.35
C TYR A 338 -10.59 -1.08 -16.77
N CYS A 339 -10.25 -2.05 -17.61
CA CYS A 339 -9.63 -3.31 -17.18
C CYS A 339 -8.23 -3.14 -16.56
N ASP A 340 -7.50 -2.09 -16.93
CA ASP A 340 -6.18 -1.75 -16.31
C ASP A 340 -6.30 -1.50 -14.80
N ARG A 341 -7.51 -1.32 -14.26
CA ARG A 341 -7.78 -1.27 -12.83
C ARG A 341 -7.35 -2.56 -12.11
N GLY A 342 -7.28 -3.69 -12.81
CA GLY A 342 -6.88 -4.98 -12.22
C GLY A 342 -5.52 -4.95 -11.52
N ASP A 343 -4.64 -4.04 -11.88
CA ASP A 343 -3.35 -3.88 -11.20
C ASP A 343 -3.48 -3.36 -9.76
N VAL A 344 -4.53 -2.60 -9.45
CA VAL A 344 -4.82 -2.13 -8.07
C VAL A 344 -5.14 -3.31 -7.14
N GLU A 345 -5.88 -4.30 -7.63
CA GLU A 345 -6.18 -5.51 -6.84
C GLU A 345 -4.90 -6.24 -6.41
N ASN A 346 -3.87 -6.27 -7.28
CA ASN A 346 -2.56 -6.83 -6.95
C ASN A 346 -1.85 -6.00 -5.87
N ARG A 347 -1.97 -4.65 -5.91
CA ARG A 347 -1.39 -3.76 -4.88
C ARG A 347 -2.10 -3.92 -3.54
N ILE A 348 -3.40 -4.12 -3.54
CA ILE A 348 -4.19 -4.38 -2.34
C ILE A 348 -3.79 -5.73 -1.71
N LYS A 349 -3.67 -6.78 -2.52
CA LYS A 349 -3.18 -8.07 -2.04
C LYS A 349 -1.78 -7.97 -1.45
N GLU A 350 -0.87 -7.26 -2.10
CA GLU A 350 0.49 -7.02 -1.61
C GLU A 350 0.47 -6.30 -0.23
N LEU A 351 -0.39 -5.29 -0.07
CA LEU A 351 -0.55 -4.59 1.21
C LEU A 351 -1.16 -5.50 2.30
N LYS A 352 -2.19 -6.30 1.96
CA LYS A 352 -2.84 -7.22 2.89
C LYS A 352 -1.96 -8.41 3.26
N ASP A 353 -1.46 -9.12 2.25
CA ASP A 353 -0.82 -10.42 2.44
C ASP A 353 0.66 -10.28 2.79
N ASP A 354 1.38 -9.40 2.09
CA ASP A 354 2.82 -9.24 2.31
C ASP A 354 3.15 -8.33 3.51
N LEU A 355 2.34 -7.29 3.76
CA LEU A 355 2.56 -6.39 4.88
C LEU A 355 1.61 -6.60 6.06
N ALA A 356 0.67 -7.53 5.94
CA ALA A 356 -0.30 -7.86 6.99
C ALA A 356 -1.10 -6.64 7.47
N SER A 357 -1.58 -5.78 6.52
CA SER A 357 -2.28 -4.55 6.89
C SER A 357 -3.61 -4.79 7.64
N GLY A 358 -4.17 -6.01 7.57
CA GLY A 358 -5.30 -6.45 8.37
C GLY A 358 -4.96 -6.73 9.84
N ARG A 359 -3.76 -6.40 10.31
CA ARG A 359 -3.35 -6.53 11.73
C ARG A 359 -3.80 -5.32 12.56
N THR A 360 -5.01 -4.85 12.34
CA THR A 360 -5.67 -3.76 13.08
C THR A 360 -6.27 -4.29 14.40
N SER A 361 -5.43 -4.78 15.30
CA SER A 361 -5.83 -5.52 16.51
C SER A 361 -6.01 -4.65 17.78
N CYS A 362 -6.09 -3.32 17.67
CA CYS A 362 -6.40 -2.44 18.77
C CYS A 362 -7.91 -2.41 19.06
N HIS A 363 -8.30 -2.21 20.34
CA HIS A 363 -9.71 -2.00 20.66
C HIS A 363 -10.25 -0.69 20.04
N ARG A 364 -9.48 0.40 20.12
CA ARG A 364 -9.89 1.73 19.64
C ARG A 364 -9.78 1.85 18.12
N PHE A 365 -10.84 2.35 17.49
CA PHE A 365 -10.92 2.57 16.05
C PHE A 365 -9.81 3.52 15.52
N LEU A 366 -9.53 4.61 16.22
CA LEU A 366 -8.49 5.56 15.81
C LEU A 366 -7.09 4.93 15.87
N ALA A 367 -6.83 4.03 16.82
CA ALA A 367 -5.57 3.30 16.89
C ALA A 367 -5.41 2.34 15.69
N ASN A 368 -6.50 1.72 15.24
CA ASN A 368 -6.48 0.87 14.05
C ASN A 368 -6.31 1.70 12.77
N GLN A 369 -6.94 2.90 12.66
CA GLN A 369 -6.65 3.83 11.57
C GLN A 369 -5.18 4.24 11.56
N PHE A 370 -4.57 4.49 12.70
CA PHE A 370 -3.14 4.79 12.80
C PHE A 370 -2.28 3.63 12.31
N ARG A 371 -2.58 2.39 12.73
CA ARG A 371 -1.88 1.18 12.24
C ARG A 371 -1.99 1.05 10.73
N LEU A 372 -3.18 1.25 10.15
CA LEU A 372 -3.36 1.21 8.70
C LEU A 372 -2.46 2.22 7.98
N ILE A 373 -2.30 3.45 8.52
CA ILE A 373 -1.38 4.46 7.97
C ILE A 373 0.08 4.00 8.07
N LEU A 374 0.47 3.33 9.16
CA LEU A 374 1.84 2.80 9.30
C LEU A 374 2.12 1.71 8.26
N HIS A 375 1.16 0.80 7.99
CA HIS A 375 1.28 -0.19 6.93
C HIS A 375 1.34 0.46 5.54
N ALA A 376 0.52 1.50 5.29
CA ALA A 376 0.58 2.29 4.06
C ALA A 376 1.96 2.95 3.88
N ALA A 377 2.54 3.50 4.95
CA ALA A 377 3.88 4.09 4.91
C ALA A 377 4.97 3.05 4.61
N ALA A 378 4.91 1.89 5.25
CA ALA A 378 5.83 0.78 4.97
C ALA A 378 5.72 0.29 3.52
N PHE A 379 4.49 0.19 3.00
CA PHE A 379 4.24 -0.16 1.61
C PHE A 379 4.83 0.86 0.63
N VAL A 380 4.64 2.15 0.90
CA VAL A 380 5.22 3.25 0.10
C VAL A 380 6.74 3.21 0.09
N LEU A 381 7.40 2.88 1.21
CA LEU A 381 8.86 2.72 1.25
C LEU A 381 9.32 1.53 0.40
N LEU A 382 8.63 0.39 0.45
CA LEU A 382 8.94 -0.78 -0.38
C LEU A 382 8.67 -0.51 -1.87
N GLN A 383 7.58 0.18 -2.21
CA GLN A 383 7.34 0.64 -3.59
C GLN A 383 8.46 1.56 -4.08
N SER A 384 8.91 2.49 -3.23
CA SER A 384 10.00 3.41 -3.58
C SER A 384 11.34 2.69 -3.73
N LEU A 385 11.59 1.64 -2.94
CA LEU A 385 12.74 0.76 -3.10
C LEU A 385 12.66 -0.02 -4.42
N ARG A 386 11.47 -0.54 -4.78
CA ARG A 386 11.21 -1.25 -6.04
C ARG A 386 11.50 -0.38 -7.27
N LYS A 387 11.14 0.90 -7.23
CA LYS A 387 11.47 1.87 -8.31
C LYS A 387 12.97 1.97 -8.60
N LEU A 388 13.81 1.72 -7.61
CA LEU A 388 15.26 1.66 -7.79
C LEU A 388 15.74 0.37 -8.48
N LEU A 389 14.84 -0.57 -8.80
CA LEU A 389 15.14 -1.84 -9.46
C LEU A 389 14.65 -1.88 -10.92
N VAL A 390 14.12 -0.78 -11.46
CA VAL A 390 13.73 -0.67 -12.87
C VAL A 390 14.88 -1.08 -13.78
N GLY A 391 14.61 -1.92 -14.79
CA GLY A 391 15.62 -2.47 -15.68
C GLY A 391 16.37 -3.70 -15.13
N THR A 392 15.95 -4.23 -13.97
CA THR A 392 16.40 -5.52 -13.44
C THR A 392 15.26 -6.53 -13.47
N GLY A 393 15.54 -7.82 -13.28
CA GLY A 393 14.52 -8.86 -13.12
C GLY A 393 13.62 -8.72 -11.87
N PHE A 394 13.88 -7.71 -11.02
CA PHE A 394 13.14 -7.42 -9.80
C PHE A 394 12.28 -6.15 -9.89
N ALA A 395 12.16 -5.55 -11.06
CA ALA A 395 11.36 -4.34 -11.27
C ALA A 395 9.89 -4.50 -10.83
N ASN A 396 9.33 -5.71 -11.00
CA ASN A 396 7.95 -6.06 -10.63
C ASN A 396 7.85 -6.98 -9.40
N ALA A 397 8.93 -7.11 -8.62
CA ALA A 397 8.93 -7.97 -7.45
C ALA A 397 7.92 -7.50 -6.39
N GLN A 398 7.18 -8.45 -5.80
CA GLN A 398 6.27 -8.19 -4.68
C GLN A 398 7.03 -7.81 -3.40
N ALA A 399 6.35 -7.19 -2.44
CA ALA A 399 6.94 -6.75 -1.18
C ALA A 399 7.57 -7.91 -0.39
N SER A 400 6.95 -9.08 -0.36
CA SER A 400 7.52 -10.30 0.25
C SER A 400 8.85 -10.71 -0.39
N THR A 401 8.94 -10.64 -1.72
CA THR A 401 10.17 -10.95 -2.45
C THR A 401 11.27 -9.91 -2.18
N LEU A 402 10.92 -8.61 -2.18
CA LEU A 402 11.85 -7.54 -1.83
C LEU A 402 12.37 -7.70 -0.40
N ARG A 403 11.46 -8.01 0.54
CA ARG A 403 11.82 -8.32 1.93
C ARG A 403 12.81 -9.47 2.02
N ALA A 404 12.49 -10.61 1.44
CA ALA A 404 13.33 -11.80 1.50
C ALA A 404 14.70 -11.61 0.82
N ARG A 405 14.74 -10.86 -0.29
CA ARG A 405 15.93 -10.70 -1.13
C ARG A 405 16.76 -9.47 -0.82
N LEU A 406 16.23 -8.47 -0.13
CA LEU A 406 16.93 -7.21 0.11
C LEU A 406 16.98 -6.83 1.59
N LEU A 407 15.92 -7.11 2.36
CA LEU A 407 15.86 -6.70 3.76
C LEU A 407 16.39 -7.78 4.71
N LYS A 408 16.01 -9.04 4.50
CA LYS A 408 16.44 -10.17 5.35
C LYS A 408 17.85 -10.62 4.97
N VAL A 409 18.82 -9.83 5.39
CA VAL A 409 20.26 -10.06 5.18
C VAL A 409 20.96 -10.09 6.53
N GLY A 410 21.54 -11.25 6.86
CA GLY A 410 22.35 -11.37 8.06
C GLY A 410 23.52 -10.40 8.04
N VAL A 411 23.71 -9.64 9.09
CA VAL A 411 24.78 -8.66 9.19
C VAL A 411 25.40 -8.65 10.58
N ARG A 412 26.72 -8.60 10.64
CA ARG A 412 27.45 -8.30 11.88
C ARG A 412 27.73 -6.81 11.96
N VAL A 413 27.28 -6.18 13.03
CA VAL A 413 27.45 -4.74 13.26
C VAL A 413 28.61 -4.52 14.22
N ARG A 414 29.55 -3.65 13.82
CA ARG A 414 30.66 -3.21 14.66
C ARG A 414 30.65 -1.68 14.71
N GLU A 415 30.54 -1.16 15.90
CA GLU A 415 30.60 0.28 16.16
C GLU A 415 31.95 0.66 16.77
N THR A 416 32.51 1.76 16.31
CA THR A 416 33.69 2.42 16.86
C THR A 416 33.40 3.91 16.98
N THR A 417 34.26 4.64 17.67
CA THR A 417 34.10 6.10 17.88
C THR A 417 33.89 6.89 16.58
N ARG A 418 34.41 6.40 15.45
CA ARG A 418 34.36 7.14 14.16
C ARG A 418 33.60 6.43 13.05
N ARG A 419 33.30 5.15 13.18
CA ARG A 419 32.70 4.35 12.08
C ARG A 419 31.81 3.25 12.61
N ILE A 420 30.74 3.00 11.85
CA ILE A 420 29.88 1.82 11.96
C ILE A 420 30.19 0.93 10.75
N TRP A 421 30.54 -0.31 11.01
CA TRP A 421 30.80 -1.32 10.00
C TRP A 421 29.64 -2.30 9.95
N LEU A 422 29.09 -2.53 8.75
CA LEU A 422 28.07 -3.52 8.46
C LEU A 422 28.72 -4.62 7.62
N MET A 423 29.00 -5.76 8.22
CA MET A 423 29.67 -6.88 7.57
C MET A 423 28.63 -7.92 7.17
N MET A 424 28.30 -7.95 5.88
CA MET A 424 27.36 -8.89 5.27
C MET A 424 28.07 -10.13 4.72
N PRO A 425 27.38 -11.27 4.53
CA PRO A 425 27.96 -12.48 3.97
C PRO A 425 28.56 -12.25 2.57
N THR A 426 29.78 -12.70 2.34
CA THR A 426 30.44 -12.58 1.02
C THR A 426 29.73 -13.37 -0.08
N SER A 427 29.05 -14.46 0.30
CA SER A 427 28.28 -15.34 -0.58
C SER A 427 26.82 -14.88 -0.80
N TYR A 428 26.45 -13.67 -0.37
CA TYR A 428 25.07 -13.22 -0.49
C TYR A 428 24.64 -13.10 -1.96
N PRO A 429 23.56 -13.83 -2.40
CA PRO A 429 23.24 -13.97 -3.82
C PRO A 429 22.69 -12.71 -4.47
N ALA A 430 22.09 -11.79 -3.71
CA ALA A 430 21.53 -10.53 -4.23
C ALA A 430 22.49 -9.33 -4.12
N LYS A 431 23.81 -9.56 -4.01
CA LYS A 431 24.81 -8.51 -3.87
C LYS A 431 24.76 -7.48 -5.00
N GLU A 432 24.55 -7.92 -6.24
CA GLU A 432 24.48 -7.03 -7.42
C GLU A 432 23.25 -6.11 -7.35
N LEU A 433 22.12 -6.59 -6.88
CA LEU A 433 20.91 -5.77 -6.66
C LEU A 433 21.18 -4.67 -5.62
N TRP A 434 21.86 -5.01 -4.54
CA TRP A 434 22.28 -4.04 -3.53
C TRP A 434 23.17 -2.96 -4.13
N MET A 435 24.16 -3.33 -4.93
CA MET A 435 25.05 -2.37 -5.58
C MET A 435 24.28 -1.47 -6.56
N CYS A 436 23.33 -2.03 -7.30
CA CYS A 436 22.44 -1.26 -8.18
C CYS A 436 21.64 -0.21 -7.39
N ILE A 437 21.00 -0.60 -6.28
CA ILE A 437 20.25 0.31 -5.44
C ILE A 437 21.13 1.41 -4.86
N VAL A 438 22.28 1.05 -4.29
CA VAL A 438 23.22 2.01 -3.68
C VAL A 438 23.71 3.02 -4.71
N SER A 439 24.05 2.59 -5.93
CA SER A 439 24.48 3.49 -7.00
C SER A 439 23.39 4.49 -7.37
N ARG A 440 22.14 4.04 -7.49
CA ARG A 440 20.98 4.90 -7.82
C ARG A 440 20.59 5.85 -6.69
N LEU A 441 20.78 5.44 -5.44
CA LEU A 441 20.59 6.32 -4.29
C LEU A 441 21.67 7.40 -4.22
N SER A 442 22.91 7.09 -4.65
CA SER A 442 24.04 8.02 -4.65
C SER A 442 23.99 9.03 -5.79
N LEU A 443 23.56 8.62 -6.99
CA LEU A 443 23.41 9.48 -8.17
C LEU A 443 22.36 10.59 -8.03
N THR A 444 21.46 10.47 -7.05
CA THR A 444 20.40 11.47 -6.79
C THR A 444 20.80 12.50 -5.73
N ARG A 445 22.09 12.64 -5.40
CA ARG A 445 22.67 13.69 -4.57
C ARG A 445 23.13 14.89 -5.43
N GLY A 446 22.29 15.32 -6.37
CA GLY A 446 22.46 16.53 -7.15
C GLY A 446 21.38 17.55 -6.83
#